data_fd610e5f69a53d4f4b81fcb04eded121
#
_entry.id   fd610e5f69a53d4f4b81fcb04eded121
#
_cell.length_a   1.000
_cell.length_b   1.000
_cell.length_c   1.000
_cell.angle_alpha   90.00
_cell.angle_beta   90.00
_cell.angle_gamma   90.00
#
_symmetry.space_group_name_H-M   'P 1'
#
loop_
_entity.id
_entity.type
_entity.pdbx_description
1 polymer ?
#
loop_
_entity_poly.entity_id
_entity_poly.type
_entity_poly.pdbx_seq_one_letter_code
_entity_poly.pdbx_strand_id
1 'polypeptide(L)'
;MNIFDLYLDKIIILIKNTKNNLKINKIKSLMDVYKLDKPMVCFSSKFLNIEKEVRFFLRSKMYNNKIVLLKNNHGKKIVNKLFYKIKNKPRKFIAVDQLKKDPNRAIADFISGMTDRYAINLHKNI
;
A
#
# COMPACT_ATOMS: atom_id res chain seq x y z
N MET A 1 -11.89 -23.37 -11.26
CA MET A 1 -12.15 -22.34 -10.23
C MET A 1 -11.54 -21.04 -10.74
N ASN A 2 -12.38 -20.07 -11.06
CA ASN A 2 -11.95 -18.78 -11.60
C ASN A 2 -11.40 -17.92 -10.45
N ILE A 3 -10.42 -17.05 -10.75
CA ILE A 3 -9.85 -16.11 -9.76
C ILE A 3 -10.94 -15.23 -9.12
N PHE A 4 -11.98 -14.87 -9.88
CA PHE A 4 -13.13 -14.12 -9.38
C PHE A 4 -13.92 -14.88 -8.31
N ASP A 5 -14.12 -16.19 -8.49
CA ASP A 5 -14.84 -17.03 -7.52
C ASP A 5 -14.07 -17.08 -6.19
N LEU A 6 -12.75 -17.17 -6.25
CA LEU A 6 -11.89 -17.16 -5.07
C LEU A 6 -11.97 -15.83 -4.28
N TYR A 7 -12.08 -14.68 -4.98
CA TYR A 7 -12.24 -13.37 -4.33
C TYR A 7 -13.64 -13.19 -3.72
N LEU A 8 -14.69 -13.65 -4.40
CA LEU A 8 -16.06 -13.64 -3.87
C LEU A 8 -16.18 -14.49 -2.61
N ASP A 9 -15.59 -15.68 -2.60
CA ASP A 9 -15.58 -16.55 -1.42
C ASP A 9 -14.87 -15.90 -0.23
N LYS A 10 -13.77 -15.19 -0.47
CA LYS A 10 -13.07 -14.43 0.58
C LYS A 10 -13.96 -13.35 1.20
N ILE A 11 -14.66 -12.58 0.37
CA ILE A 11 -15.57 -11.52 0.84
C ILE A 11 -16.72 -12.13 1.64
N ILE A 12 -17.32 -13.21 1.16
CA ILE A 12 -18.41 -13.91 1.84
C ILE A 12 -17.94 -14.42 3.22
N ILE A 13 -16.75 -15.01 3.29
CA ILE A 13 -16.17 -15.51 4.55
C ILE A 13 -15.95 -14.35 5.51
N LEU A 14 -15.39 -13.23 5.04
CA LEU A 14 -15.16 -12.04 5.86
C LEU A 14 -16.47 -11.48 6.43
N ILE A 15 -17.50 -11.34 5.58
CA ILE A 15 -18.83 -10.85 5.99
C ILE A 15 -19.46 -11.79 7.01
N LYS A 16 -19.45 -13.11 6.76
CA LYS A 16 -19.99 -14.10 7.69
C LYS A 16 -19.29 -14.04 9.05
N ASN A 17 -17.96 -13.97 9.06
CA ASN A 17 -17.19 -13.88 10.29
C ASN A 17 -17.45 -12.57 11.04
N THR A 18 -17.53 -11.45 10.33
CA THR A 18 -17.85 -10.13 10.91
C THR A 18 -19.25 -10.15 11.55
N LYS A 19 -20.26 -10.68 10.85
CA LYS A 19 -21.63 -10.84 11.41
C LYS A 19 -21.64 -11.71 12.69
N ASN A 20 -20.83 -12.77 12.71
CA ASN A 20 -20.69 -13.61 13.88
C ASN A 20 -20.02 -12.86 15.04
N ASN A 21 -18.96 -12.12 14.77
CA ASN A 21 -18.28 -11.29 15.78
C ASN A 21 -19.21 -10.23 16.38
N LEU A 22 -20.05 -9.58 15.56
CA LEU A 22 -21.07 -8.63 16.04
C LEU A 22 -22.03 -9.28 17.05
N LYS A 23 -22.48 -10.49 16.76
CA LYS A 23 -23.40 -11.25 17.64
C LYS A 23 -22.72 -11.67 18.93
N ILE A 24 -21.52 -12.29 18.84
CA ILE A 24 -20.78 -12.80 20.01
C ILE A 24 -20.43 -11.67 20.97
N ASN A 25 -19.97 -10.54 20.45
CA ASN A 25 -19.57 -9.39 21.26
C ASN A 25 -20.74 -8.46 21.61
N LYS A 26 -21.98 -8.84 21.24
CA LYS A 26 -23.21 -8.07 21.51
C LYS A 26 -23.12 -6.59 21.13
N ILE A 27 -22.49 -6.30 20.00
CA ILE A 27 -22.25 -4.93 19.52
C ILE A 27 -23.57 -4.29 19.08
N LYS A 28 -23.90 -3.15 19.69
CA LYS A 28 -25.10 -2.35 19.37
C LYS A 28 -24.75 -0.93 18.95
N SER A 29 -23.57 -0.44 19.26
CA SER A 29 -23.14 0.92 18.99
C SER A 29 -21.68 0.98 18.56
N LEU A 30 -21.26 2.12 17.98
CA LEU A 30 -19.86 2.39 17.63
C LEU A 30 -18.95 2.37 18.88
N MET A 31 -19.46 2.81 20.04
CA MET A 31 -18.70 2.79 21.29
C MET A 31 -18.39 1.37 21.77
N ASP A 32 -19.25 0.39 21.46
CA ASP A 32 -18.97 -1.00 21.78
C ASP A 32 -17.82 -1.54 20.92
N VAL A 33 -17.70 -1.10 19.67
CA VAL A 33 -16.57 -1.45 18.80
C VAL A 33 -15.25 -0.89 19.34
N TYR A 34 -15.22 0.33 19.84
CA TYR A 34 -14.01 0.96 20.39
C TYR A 34 -13.54 0.29 21.70
N LYS A 35 -14.41 -0.41 22.41
CA LYS A 35 -14.05 -1.14 23.63
C LYS A 35 -13.44 -2.53 23.36
N LEU A 36 -13.40 -2.96 22.10
CA LEU A 36 -12.83 -4.26 21.75
C LEU A 36 -11.30 -4.20 21.66
N ASP A 37 -10.65 -5.18 22.29
CA ASP A 37 -9.20 -5.38 22.19
C ASP A 37 -8.77 -6.02 20.86
N LYS A 38 -9.72 -6.48 20.05
CA LYS A 38 -9.47 -7.18 18.80
C LYS A 38 -10.24 -6.54 17.63
N PRO A 39 -9.69 -6.58 16.41
CA PRO A 39 -10.41 -6.10 15.24
C PRO A 39 -11.74 -6.82 15.06
N MET A 40 -12.82 -6.04 14.91
CA MET A 40 -14.16 -6.56 14.63
C MET A 40 -14.22 -7.27 13.27
N VAL A 41 -13.62 -6.66 12.27
CA VAL A 41 -13.56 -7.17 10.89
C VAL A 41 -12.28 -7.97 10.75
N CYS A 42 -12.39 -9.29 10.75
CA CYS A 42 -11.27 -10.20 10.58
C CYS A 42 -11.71 -11.51 9.94
N PHE A 43 -10.78 -12.19 9.32
CA PHE A 43 -11.00 -13.55 8.82
C PHE A 43 -11.05 -14.56 9.98
N SER A 44 -11.73 -15.70 9.76
CA SER A 44 -11.67 -16.84 10.69
C SER A 44 -10.24 -17.38 10.80
N SER A 45 -9.91 -17.99 11.93
CA SER A 45 -8.58 -18.59 12.19
C SER A 45 -8.17 -19.58 11.11
N LYS A 46 -9.11 -20.38 10.62
CA LYS A 46 -8.89 -21.32 9.51
C LYS A 46 -8.44 -20.59 8.23
N PHE A 47 -9.09 -19.47 7.90
CA PHE A 47 -8.78 -18.71 6.71
C PHE A 47 -7.45 -17.94 6.84
N LEU A 48 -7.12 -17.45 8.03
CA LEU A 48 -5.84 -16.78 8.30
C LEU A 48 -4.63 -17.70 8.01
N ASN A 49 -4.74 -18.99 8.25
CA ASN A 49 -3.67 -19.94 7.93
C ASN A 49 -3.48 -20.07 6.42
N ILE A 50 -4.58 -20.20 5.67
CA ILE A 50 -4.54 -20.23 4.20
C ILE A 50 -3.94 -18.92 3.66
N GLU A 51 -4.34 -17.78 4.22
CA GLU A 51 -3.80 -16.47 3.82
C GLU A 51 -2.30 -16.36 4.06
N LYS A 52 -1.81 -16.88 5.19
CA LYS A 52 -0.36 -16.92 5.48
C LYS A 52 0.42 -17.73 4.45
N GLU A 53 -0.10 -18.90 4.05
CA GLU A 53 0.52 -19.74 3.03
C GLU A 53 0.54 -19.05 1.66
N VAL A 54 -0.57 -18.45 1.25
CA VAL A 54 -0.65 -17.67 0.00
C VAL A 54 0.32 -16.49 0.04
N ARG A 55 0.38 -15.75 1.13
CA ARG A 55 1.30 -14.63 1.32
C ARG A 55 2.75 -15.07 1.26
N PHE A 56 3.08 -16.19 1.88
CA PHE A 56 4.42 -16.78 1.84
C PHE A 56 4.79 -17.19 0.40
N PHE A 57 3.89 -17.87 -0.30
CA PHE A 57 4.08 -18.25 -1.69
C PHE A 57 4.33 -17.03 -2.60
N LEU A 58 3.46 -16.02 -2.52
CA LEU A 58 3.62 -14.79 -3.30
C LEU A 58 4.94 -14.09 -2.99
N ARG A 59 5.32 -14.02 -1.72
CA ARG A 59 6.57 -13.38 -1.31
C ARG A 59 7.78 -14.13 -1.86
N SER A 60 7.80 -15.46 -1.76
CA SER A 60 8.92 -16.28 -2.21
C SER A 60 9.04 -16.38 -3.72
N LYS A 61 7.93 -16.57 -4.43
CA LYS A 61 7.93 -16.86 -5.87
C LYS A 61 7.74 -15.63 -6.75
N MET A 62 7.02 -14.62 -6.29
CA MET A 62 6.70 -13.43 -7.09
C MET A 62 7.50 -12.22 -6.64
N TYR A 63 7.30 -11.74 -5.41
CA TYR A 63 7.93 -10.48 -4.96
C TYR A 63 9.45 -10.56 -4.83
N ASN A 64 10.00 -11.71 -4.43
CA ASN A 64 11.45 -11.93 -4.33
C ASN A 64 12.05 -12.52 -5.61
N ASN A 65 11.30 -12.56 -6.72
CA ASN A 65 11.85 -12.96 -8.01
C ASN A 65 12.91 -11.95 -8.47
N LYS A 66 14.05 -12.46 -8.96
CA LYS A 66 15.19 -11.61 -9.40
C LYS A 66 14.79 -10.54 -10.40
N ILE A 67 13.91 -10.87 -11.36
CA ILE A 67 13.45 -9.91 -12.39
C ILE A 67 12.63 -8.79 -11.75
N VAL A 68 11.73 -9.13 -10.82
CA VAL A 68 10.90 -8.16 -10.10
C VAL A 68 11.77 -7.25 -9.24
N LEU A 69 12.72 -7.83 -8.50
CA LEU A 69 13.65 -7.07 -7.66
C LEU A 69 14.53 -6.12 -8.49
N LEU A 70 15.01 -6.55 -9.67
CA LEU A 70 15.78 -5.70 -10.57
C LEU A 70 14.95 -4.49 -11.04
N LYS A 71 13.69 -4.70 -11.45
CA LYS A 71 12.78 -3.61 -11.85
C LYS A 71 12.47 -2.66 -10.71
N ASN A 72 12.17 -3.20 -9.52
CA ASN A 72 11.92 -2.40 -8.33
C ASN A 72 13.15 -1.56 -7.92
N ASN A 73 14.35 -2.16 -7.96
CA ASN A 73 15.59 -1.45 -7.68
C ASN A 73 15.87 -0.36 -8.72
N HIS A 74 15.53 -0.58 -10.00
CA HIS A 74 15.63 0.44 -11.03
C HIS A 74 14.70 1.62 -10.72
N GLY A 75 13.42 1.36 -10.42
CA GLY A 75 12.45 2.40 -10.01
C GLY A 75 12.92 3.17 -8.78
N LYS A 76 13.41 2.48 -7.75
CA LYS A 76 14.00 3.11 -6.55
C LYS A 76 15.16 4.05 -6.88
N LYS A 77 16.05 3.65 -7.79
CA LYS A 77 17.15 4.50 -8.26
C LYS A 77 16.66 5.77 -8.96
N ILE A 78 15.60 5.65 -9.80
CA ILE A 78 14.98 6.80 -10.47
C ILE A 78 14.42 7.78 -9.45
N VAL A 79 13.61 7.31 -8.49
CA VAL A 79 13.01 8.15 -7.44
C VAL A 79 14.08 8.87 -6.62
N ASN A 80 15.13 8.16 -6.20
CA ASN A 80 16.23 8.77 -5.45
C ASN A 80 16.95 9.86 -6.27
N LYS A 81 17.25 9.58 -7.54
CA LYS A 81 17.92 10.57 -8.42
C LYS A 81 17.02 11.80 -8.65
N LEU A 82 15.72 11.60 -8.86
CA LEU A 82 14.76 12.69 -8.99
C LEU A 82 14.76 13.58 -7.74
N PHE A 83 14.70 12.95 -6.56
CA PHE A 83 14.70 13.69 -5.29
C PHE A 83 15.90 14.64 -5.19
N TYR A 84 17.11 14.13 -5.42
CA TYR A 84 18.31 14.95 -5.33
C TYR A 84 18.41 16.00 -6.45
N LYS A 85 18.00 15.69 -7.66
CA LYS A 85 18.00 16.66 -8.77
C LYS A 85 16.99 17.79 -8.50
N ILE A 86 15.80 17.48 -8.04
CA ILE A 86 14.79 18.48 -7.67
C ILE A 86 15.24 19.29 -6.46
N LYS A 87 15.89 18.65 -5.47
CA LYS A 87 16.44 19.33 -4.29
C LYS A 87 17.47 20.41 -4.62
N ASN A 88 18.25 20.21 -5.69
CA ASN A 88 19.22 21.21 -6.13
C ASN A 88 18.57 22.48 -6.72
N LYS A 89 17.39 22.37 -7.34
CA LYS A 89 16.65 23.50 -7.93
C LYS A 89 15.14 23.35 -7.68
N PRO A 90 14.67 23.36 -6.42
CA PRO A 90 13.31 22.99 -6.08
C PRO A 90 12.27 23.96 -6.64
N ARG A 91 12.60 25.25 -6.72
CA ARG A 91 11.71 26.29 -7.26
C ARG A 91 11.34 26.13 -8.73
N LYS A 92 12.09 25.30 -9.48
CA LYS A 92 11.75 24.97 -10.86
C LYS A 92 10.54 24.05 -10.98
N PHE A 93 10.22 23.30 -9.92
CA PHE A 93 9.24 22.23 -9.92
C PHE A 93 8.09 22.45 -8.92
N ILE A 94 8.37 23.18 -7.85
CA ILE A 94 7.48 23.31 -6.68
C ILE A 94 7.33 24.79 -6.35
N ALA A 95 6.10 25.20 -6.07
CA ALA A 95 5.79 26.57 -5.69
C ALA A 95 6.47 26.98 -4.37
N VAL A 96 6.85 28.25 -4.26
CA VAL A 96 7.66 28.75 -3.14
C VAL A 96 6.96 28.62 -1.79
N ASP A 97 5.66 28.75 -1.76
CA ASP A 97 4.81 28.60 -0.57
C ASP A 97 4.85 27.17 -0.01
N GLN A 98 4.85 26.17 -0.87
CA GLN A 98 4.96 24.77 -0.48
C GLN A 98 6.35 24.41 0.10
N LEU A 99 7.38 25.14 -0.31
CA LEU A 99 8.76 24.92 0.15
C LEU A 99 9.06 25.57 1.50
N LYS A 100 8.19 26.47 2.02
CA LYS A 100 8.48 27.25 3.23
C LYS A 100 8.55 26.42 4.51
N LYS A 101 7.72 25.39 4.64
CA LYS A 101 7.58 24.61 5.88
C LYS A 101 8.60 23.48 5.98
N ASP A 102 8.63 22.64 4.97
CA ASP A 102 9.54 21.50 4.87
C ASP A 102 9.85 21.22 3.39
N PRO A 103 10.98 21.71 2.87
CA PRO A 103 11.38 21.50 1.49
C PRO A 103 11.51 20.02 1.10
N ASN A 104 12.03 19.18 2.00
CA ASN A 104 12.22 17.76 1.70
C ASN A 104 10.87 17.04 1.59
N ARG A 105 9.92 17.39 2.46
CA ARG A 105 8.56 16.86 2.41
C ARG A 105 7.84 17.30 1.14
N ALA A 106 7.92 18.58 0.77
CA ALA A 106 7.33 19.09 -0.45
C ALA A 106 7.85 18.39 -1.71
N ILE A 107 9.17 18.08 -1.75
CA ILE A 107 9.77 17.33 -2.85
C ILE A 107 9.25 15.88 -2.87
N ALA A 108 9.16 15.24 -1.72
CA ALA A 108 8.64 13.88 -1.62
C ALA A 108 7.16 13.80 -2.07
N ASP A 109 6.34 14.75 -1.65
CA ASP A 109 4.93 14.84 -2.04
C ASP A 109 4.78 15.11 -3.55
N PHE A 110 5.61 15.98 -4.12
CA PHE A 110 5.64 16.22 -5.55
C PHE A 110 5.99 14.95 -6.35
N ILE A 111 7.00 14.20 -5.93
CA ILE A 111 7.40 12.95 -6.60
C ILE A 111 6.32 11.88 -6.44
N SER A 112 5.71 11.77 -5.25
CA SER A 112 4.66 10.77 -4.99
C SER A 112 3.38 11.01 -5.79
N GLY A 113 3.12 12.25 -6.22
CA GLY A 113 2.02 12.60 -7.11
C GLY A 113 2.27 12.30 -8.60
N MET A 114 3.46 11.84 -8.96
CA MET A 114 3.78 11.50 -10.36
C MET A 114 3.27 10.12 -10.75
N THR A 115 2.87 9.98 -12.02
CA THR A 115 2.76 8.65 -12.63
C THR A 115 4.16 8.09 -12.92
N ASP A 116 4.30 6.76 -12.97
CA ASP A 116 5.57 6.11 -13.30
C ASP A 116 6.17 6.63 -14.62
N ARG A 117 5.32 6.77 -15.63
CA ARG A 117 5.74 7.28 -16.95
C ARG A 117 6.29 8.70 -16.86
N TYR A 118 5.62 9.57 -16.11
CA TYR A 118 6.06 10.95 -15.92
C TYR A 118 7.40 11.00 -15.18
N ALA A 119 7.55 10.26 -14.09
CA ALA A 119 8.78 10.19 -13.31
C ALA A 119 9.98 9.70 -14.16
N ILE A 120 9.78 8.66 -14.99
CA ILE A 120 10.81 8.14 -15.88
C ILE A 120 11.22 9.19 -16.91
N ASN A 121 10.25 9.86 -17.55
CA ASN A 121 10.53 10.88 -18.56
C ASN A 121 11.22 12.11 -17.94
N LEU A 122 10.73 12.57 -16.79
CA LEU A 122 11.35 13.68 -16.08
C LEU A 122 12.80 13.35 -15.69
N HIS A 123 13.06 12.15 -15.18
CA HIS A 123 14.40 11.68 -14.84
C HIS A 123 15.38 11.72 -16.02
N LYS A 124 14.90 11.47 -17.24
CA LYS A 124 15.74 11.51 -18.46
C LYS A 124 16.07 12.94 -18.88
N ASN A 125 15.17 13.89 -18.59
CA ASN A 125 15.21 15.26 -19.12
C ASN A 125 15.79 16.30 -18.15
N ILE A 126 16.16 15.89 -16.93
CA ILE A 126 16.75 16.78 -15.92
C ILE A 126 18.12 16.34 -15.43
#